data_9b13c144b0abf200026e20842da81f9d
#
_entry.id   9b13c144b0abf200026e20842da81f9d
#
_cell.length_a   1.000
_cell.length_b   1.000
_cell.length_c   1.000
_cell.angle_alpha   90.00
_cell.angle_beta   90.00
_cell.angle_gamma   90.00
#
_symmetry.space_group_name_H-M   'P 1'
#
loop_
_entity.id
_entity.type
_entity.pdbx_description
1 polymer ?
#
loop_
_entity_poly.entity_id
_entity_poly.type
_entity_poly.pdbx_seq_one_letter_code
_entity_poly.pdbx_strand_id
1 'polypeptide(L)'
;MTELKIIDNFFSENIRKEIYDLLRYGSNWSFTGGREDRRFWHVDKLEEDIFFNTYLFNIICDELDKDFCIKRIYANGQTANQCGNPHYDDGDMTFIYYPNPDWKIEDQGHLIFLKSDDEVSNVVTYKS
;
A
#
# COMPACT_ATOMS: atom_id res chain seq x y z
N MET A 1 -0.59 15.07 -14.62
CA MET A 1 -1.16 15.44 -13.31
C MET A 1 -1.77 14.23 -12.66
N THR A 2 -1.41 13.95 -11.43
CA THR A 2 -1.89 12.76 -10.71
C THR A 2 -3.19 13.10 -9.97
N GLU A 3 -4.25 12.38 -10.26
CA GLU A 3 -5.47 12.44 -9.47
C GLU A 3 -5.27 11.64 -8.18
N LEU A 4 -5.52 12.25 -7.04
CA LEU A 4 -5.46 11.61 -5.74
C LEU A 4 -6.87 11.46 -5.18
N LYS A 5 -7.27 10.23 -4.87
CA LYS A 5 -8.53 9.92 -4.22
C LYS A 5 -8.25 9.19 -2.91
N ILE A 6 -8.84 9.66 -1.82
CA ILE A 6 -8.72 9.07 -0.48
C ILE A 6 -10.08 8.51 -0.10
N ILE A 7 -10.14 7.23 0.25
CA ILE A 7 -11.36 6.54 0.64
C ILE A 7 -11.14 5.91 2.00
N ASP A 8 -11.82 6.42 3.01
CA ASP A 8 -11.79 5.83 4.34
C ASP A 8 -12.73 4.62 4.40
N ASN A 9 -12.35 3.60 5.17
CA ASN A 9 -13.14 2.38 5.37
C ASN A 9 -13.52 1.66 4.06
N PHE A 10 -12.58 1.56 3.15
CA PHE A 10 -12.80 0.94 1.84
C PHE A 10 -13.23 -0.53 1.94
N PHE A 11 -12.54 -1.31 2.76
CA PHE A 11 -12.90 -2.70 3.02
C PHE A 11 -13.75 -2.83 4.29
N SER A 12 -14.64 -3.83 4.33
CA SER A 12 -15.38 -4.18 5.53
C SER A 12 -14.44 -4.63 6.66
N GLU A 13 -14.93 -4.58 7.91
CA GLU A 13 -14.12 -4.96 9.07
C GLU A 13 -13.57 -6.39 8.97
N ASN A 14 -14.38 -7.34 8.51
CA ASN A 14 -13.95 -8.73 8.35
C ASN A 14 -12.84 -8.87 7.31
N ILE A 15 -12.94 -8.16 6.20
CA ILE A 15 -11.91 -8.18 5.14
C ILE A 15 -10.64 -7.51 5.64
N ARG A 16 -10.74 -6.40 6.34
CA ARG A 16 -9.58 -5.71 6.93
C ARG A 16 -8.81 -6.63 7.88
N LYS A 17 -9.53 -7.36 8.73
CA LYS A 17 -8.93 -8.32 9.64
C LYS A 17 -8.23 -9.45 8.88
N GLU A 18 -8.84 -9.97 7.84
CA GLU A 18 -8.26 -11.04 7.04
C GLU A 18 -6.98 -10.60 6.31
N ILE A 19 -6.98 -9.40 5.73
CA ILE A 19 -5.77 -8.83 5.13
C ILE A 19 -4.65 -8.71 6.17
N TYR A 20 -4.98 -8.17 7.34
CA TYR A 20 -4.00 -7.99 8.41
C TYR A 20 -3.42 -9.32 8.88
N ASP A 21 -4.26 -10.31 9.13
CA ASP A 21 -3.83 -11.63 9.59
C ASP A 21 -2.96 -12.34 8.55
N LEU A 22 -3.32 -12.28 7.27
CA LEU A 22 -2.53 -12.86 6.19
C LEU A 22 -1.16 -12.20 6.05
N LEU A 23 -1.10 -10.88 6.12
CA LEU A 23 0.17 -10.16 6.00
C LEU A 23 1.03 -10.34 7.25
N ARG A 24 0.44 -10.36 8.43
CA ARG A 24 1.19 -10.51 9.68
C ARG A 24 1.70 -11.93 9.92
N TYR A 25 0.85 -12.93 9.70
CA TYR A 25 1.13 -14.30 10.12
C TYR A 25 1.33 -15.27 8.95
N GLY A 26 0.79 -14.97 7.78
CA GLY A 26 0.76 -15.88 6.63
C GLY A 26 1.68 -15.51 5.48
N SER A 27 2.48 -14.47 5.61
CA SER A 27 3.32 -13.97 4.52
C SER A 27 4.82 -14.11 4.82
N ASN A 28 5.59 -14.30 3.75
CA ASN A 28 7.04 -14.39 3.83
C ASN A 28 7.68 -13.02 3.63
N TRP A 29 7.96 -12.34 4.71
CA TRP A 29 8.63 -11.05 4.68
C TRP A 29 10.13 -11.22 4.48
N SER A 30 10.72 -10.41 3.60
CA SER A 30 12.17 -10.33 3.40
C SER A 30 12.63 -8.88 3.46
N PHE A 31 13.87 -8.65 3.90
CA PHE A 31 14.47 -7.31 3.97
C PHE A 31 15.16 -6.97 2.65
N THR A 32 14.37 -6.95 1.57
CA THR A 32 14.85 -6.80 0.19
C THR A 32 14.17 -5.68 -0.58
N GLY A 33 13.19 -5.02 0.02
CA GLY A 33 12.50 -3.90 -0.62
C GLY A 33 13.39 -2.68 -0.74
N GLY A 34 13.11 -1.83 -1.73
CA GLY A 34 13.82 -0.60 -1.96
C GLY A 34 15.24 -0.75 -2.49
N ARG A 35 16.01 0.33 -2.39
CA ARG A 35 17.39 0.37 -2.83
C ARG A 35 18.35 -0.11 -1.74
N GLU A 36 19.56 -0.48 -2.12
CA GLU A 36 20.57 -1.02 -1.21
C GLU A 36 20.90 -0.11 -0.02
N ASP A 37 20.83 1.20 -0.22
CA ASP A 37 21.06 2.21 0.82
C ASP A 37 19.85 2.51 1.69
N ARG A 38 18.62 2.06 1.28
CA ARG A 38 17.36 2.29 1.98
C ARG A 38 16.46 1.06 1.90
N ARG A 39 16.90 -0.03 2.51
CA ARG A 39 16.12 -1.28 2.54
C ARG A 39 14.95 -1.18 3.50
N PHE A 40 13.88 -1.88 3.16
CA PHE A 40 12.72 -2.10 4.01
C PHE A 40 12.18 -3.52 3.84
N TRP A 41 11.31 -3.92 4.73
CA TRP A 41 10.65 -5.22 4.66
C TRP A 41 9.66 -5.26 3.50
N HIS A 42 9.60 -6.40 2.82
CA HIS A 42 8.84 -6.54 1.60
C HIS A 42 8.26 -7.94 1.45
N VAL A 43 7.03 -8.02 0.97
CA VAL A 43 6.40 -9.25 0.46
C VAL A 43 6.11 -9.04 -1.01
N ASP A 44 6.77 -9.80 -1.86
CA ASP A 44 6.62 -9.71 -3.32
C ASP A 44 5.61 -10.75 -3.83
N LYS A 45 5.16 -10.55 -5.05
CA LYS A 45 4.34 -11.52 -5.80
C LYS A 45 3.04 -11.92 -5.13
N LEU A 46 2.39 -11.01 -4.43
CA LEU A 46 1.05 -11.25 -3.89
C LEU A 46 0.01 -11.45 -5.00
N GLU A 47 0.29 -10.99 -6.22
CA GLU A 47 -0.55 -11.25 -7.39
C GLU A 47 -0.62 -12.72 -7.78
N GLU A 48 0.23 -13.57 -7.24
CA GLU A 48 0.15 -15.03 -7.42
C GLU A 48 -0.83 -15.69 -6.44
N ASP A 49 -1.28 -14.98 -5.41
CA ASP A 49 -2.22 -15.46 -4.41
C ASP A 49 -3.67 -15.10 -4.79
N ILE A 50 -4.55 -16.09 -4.81
CA ILE A 50 -5.95 -15.91 -5.23
C ILE A 50 -6.73 -14.92 -4.35
N PHE A 51 -6.39 -14.81 -3.08
CA PHE A 51 -7.02 -13.84 -2.19
C PHE A 51 -6.77 -12.41 -2.67
N PHE A 52 -5.55 -12.09 -3.09
CA PHE A 52 -5.19 -10.76 -3.58
C PHE A 52 -5.58 -10.55 -5.04
N ASN A 53 -5.30 -11.51 -5.92
CA ASN A 53 -5.49 -11.33 -7.36
C ASN A 53 -6.94 -11.47 -7.83
N THR A 54 -7.78 -12.12 -7.04
CA THR A 54 -9.18 -12.38 -7.40
C THR A 54 -10.13 -11.77 -6.38
N TYR A 55 -10.07 -12.20 -5.13
CA TYR A 55 -11.04 -11.77 -4.12
C TYR A 55 -10.96 -10.27 -3.83
N LEU A 56 -9.81 -9.77 -3.40
CA LEU A 56 -9.64 -8.33 -3.15
C LEU A 56 -9.70 -7.51 -4.43
N PHE A 57 -9.11 -8.00 -5.49
CA PHE A 57 -9.09 -7.30 -6.77
C PHE A 57 -10.50 -7.05 -7.33
N ASN A 58 -11.38 -8.05 -7.25
CA ASN A 58 -12.77 -7.88 -7.69
C ASN A 58 -13.51 -6.86 -6.83
N ILE A 59 -13.29 -6.83 -5.53
CA ILE A 59 -13.87 -5.81 -4.65
C ILE A 59 -13.41 -4.41 -5.08
N ILE A 60 -12.13 -4.24 -5.36
CA ILE A 60 -11.56 -2.95 -5.79
C ILE A 60 -12.18 -2.50 -7.11
N CYS A 61 -12.29 -3.40 -8.10
CA CYS A 61 -12.90 -3.08 -9.38
C CYS A 61 -14.38 -2.69 -9.23
N ASP A 62 -15.13 -3.43 -8.43
CA ASP A 62 -16.55 -3.17 -8.19
C ASP A 62 -16.77 -1.82 -7.49
N GLU A 63 -16.03 -1.55 -6.42
CA GLU A 63 -16.15 -0.31 -5.66
C GLU A 63 -15.73 0.93 -6.46
N LEU A 64 -14.76 0.79 -7.34
CA LEU A 64 -14.29 1.89 -8.19
C LEU A 64 -15.04 1.96 -9.53
N ASP A 65 -15.94 1.00 -9.80
CA ASP A 65 -16.70 0.88 -11.05
C ASP A 65 -15.80 0.96 -12.30
N LYS A 66 -14.71 0.21 -12.26
CA LYS A 66 -13.73 0.15 -13.35
C LYS A 66 -13.13 -1.23 -13.50
N ASP A 67 -12.81 -1.59 -14.72
CA ASP A 67 -12.02 -2.77 -15.04
C ASP A 67 -10.54 -2.39 -15.08
N PHE A 68 -9.73 -3.09 -14.29
CA PHE A 68 -8.29 -2.92 -14.28
C PHE A 68 -7.59 -4.21 -14.66
N CYS A 69 -6.34 -4.11 -15.06
CA CYS A 69 -5.42 -5.23 -15.18
C CYS A 69 -4.37 -5.13 -14.09
N ILE A 70 -4.15 -6.23 -13.38
CA ILE A 70 -3.12 -6.27 -12.34
C ILE A 70 -1.74 -6.23 -13.00
N LYS A 71 -0.92 -5.28 -12.59
CA LYS A 71 0.49 -5.25 -12.95
C LYS A 71 1.33 -5.98 -11.90
N ARG A 72 1.14 -5.64 -10.64
CA ARG A 72 1.77 -6.32 -9.51
C ARG A 72 1.04 -5.99 -8.20
N ILE A 73 1.16 -6.87 -7.24
CA ILE A 73 0.68 -6.67 -5.87
C ILE A 73 1.79 -7.05 -4.91
N TYR A 74 2.07 -6.17 -3.97
CA TYR A 74 3.10 -6.39 -2.97
C TYR A 74 2.76 -5.65 -1.68
N ALA A 75 3.47 -5.97 -0.61
CA ALA A 75 3.36 -5.26 0.66
C ALA A 75 4.73 -4.74 1.11
N ASN A 76 4.75 -3.54 1.63
CA ASN A 76 5.93 -2.92 2.22
C ASN A 76 5.75 -2.79 3.73
N GLY A 77 6.81 -3.08 4.47
CA GLY A 77 6.87 -2.90 5.91
C GLY A 77 8.07 -2.04 6.28
N GLN A 78 7.81 -0.91 6.88
CA GLN A 78 8.84 0.00 7.37
C GLN A 78 8.79 0.06 8.89
N THR A 79 9.94 -0.08 9.51
CA THR A 79 10.10 0.13 10.94
C THR A 79 10.50 1.58 11.22
N ALA A 80 10.62 1.93 12.49
CA ALA A 80 11.00 3.30 12.88
C ALA A 80 12.26 3.76 12.14
N ASN A 81 12.26 5.00 11.70
CA ASN A 81 13.35 5.65 10.96
C ASN A 81 13.60 5.11 9.54
N GLN A 82 12.74 4.25 9.02
CA GLN A 82 12.80 3.84 7.62
C GLN A 82 11.92 4.74 6.75
N CYS A 83 12.45 5.12 5.63
CA CYS A 83 11.78 5.98 4.65
C CYS A 83 12.17 5.56 3.23
N GLY A 84 11.19 5.48 2.35
CA GLY A 84 11.44 5.21 0.94
C GLY A 84 12.06 6.41 0.22
N ASN A 85 12.65 6.15 -0.94
CA ASN A 85 13.09 7.21 -1.85
C ASN A 85 11.89 7.75 -2.65
N PRO A 86 11.87 9.04 -2.98
CA PRO A 86 10.93 9.58 -3.95
C PRO A 86 11.05 8.84 -5.28
N HIS A 87 9.92 8.44 -5.86
CA HIS A 87 9.88 7.72 -7.13
C HIS A 87 8.50 7.87 -7.77
N TYR A 88 8.42 7.49 -9.03
CA TYR A 88 7.15 7.31 -9.72
C TYR A 88 6.81 5.82 -9.77
N ASP A 89 5.54 5.51 -9.53
CA ASP A 89 5.04 4.18 -9.79
C ASP A 89 4.80 4.00 -11.29
N ASP A 90 5.09 2.81 -11.80
CA ASP A 90 4.77 2.46 -13.17
C ASP A 90 3.34 1.86 -13.22
N GLY A 91 2.62 2.17 -14.27
CA GLY A 91 1.22 1.78 -14.44
C GLY A 91 0.28 2.98 -14.43
N ASP A 92 -0.99 2.74 -14.77
CA ASP A 92 -1.98 3.80 -14.95
C ASP A 92 -2.60 4.21 -13.61
N MET A 93 -2.64 3.29 -12.65
CA MET A 93 -3.20 3.53 -11.32
C MET A 93 -2.45 2.73 -10.26
N THR A 94 -2.27 3.34 -9.10
CA THR A 94 -1.77 2.68 -7.89
C THR A 94 -2.84 2.74 -6.82
N PHE A 95 -3.21 1.58 -6.28
CA PHE A 95 -4.08 1.45 -5.13
C PHE A 95 -3.23 1.11 -3.91
N ILE A 96 -3.30 1.95 -2.89
CA ILE A 96 -2.53 1.78 -1.65
C ILE A 96 -3.50 1.58 -0.49
N TYR A 97 -3.29 0.52 0.27
CA TYR A 97 -4.05 0.21 1.46
C TYR A 97 -3.14 0.07 2.68
N TYR A 98 -3.56 0.63 3.78
CA TYR A 98 -2.85 0.58 5.06
C TYR A 98 -3.55 -0.40 6.02
N PRO A 99 -2.97 -1.57 6.28
CA PRO A 99 -3.66 -2.65 6.99
C PRO A 99 -3.57 -2.62 8.52
N ASN A 100 -2.72 -1.80 9.12
CA ASN A 100 -2.55 -1.81 10.59
C ASN A 100 -3.79 -1.22 11.29
N PRO A 101 -4.45 -1.97 12.19
CA PRO A 101 -5.74 -1.55 12.75
C PRO A 101 -5.64 -0.45 13.81
N ASP A 102 -4.54 -0.37 14.56
CA ASP A 102 -4.40 0.50 15.73
C ASP A 102 -3.35 1.60 15.53
N TRP A 103 -3.21 2.08 14.29
CA TRP A 103 -2.24 3.10 13.96
C TRP A 103 -2.66 4.47 14.46
N LYS A 104 -1.76 5.17 15.14
CA LYS A 104 -1.98 6.52 15.64
C LYS A 104 -1.20 7.52 14.81
N ILE A 105 -1.67 8.77 14.79
CA ILE A 105 -1.02 9.81 14.00
C ILE A 105 0.43 10.06 14.43
N GLU A 106 0.72 9.94 15.71
CA GLU A 106 2.08 10.07 16.26
C GLU A 106 3.03 8.95 15.83
N ASP A 107 2.50 7.82 15.35
CA ASP A 107 3.30 6.73 14.79
C ASP A 107 3.81 7.05 13.38
N GLN A 108 3.33 8.13 12.78
CA GLN A 108 3.72 8.63 11.47
C GLN A 108 3.40 7.65 10.33
N GLY A 109 4.30 7.47 9.35
CA GLY A 109 4.05 6.63 8.20
C GLY A 109 3.24 7.32 7.11
N HIS A 110 3.34 8.64 7.02
CA HIS A 110 2.61 9.44 6.03
C HIS A 110 3.10 9.17 4.61
N LEU A 111 2.18 9.20 3.67
CA LEU A 111 2.49 9.21 2.26
C LEU A 111 2.64 10.66 1.79
N ILE A 112 3.80 10.99 1.24
CA ILE A 112 4.13 12.34 0.82
C ILE A 112 4.24 12.38 -0.70
N PHE A 113 3.49 13.26 -1.32
CA PHE A 113 3.57 13.54 -2.74
C PHE A 113 4.38 14.79 -3.00
N LEU A 114 5.32 14.70 -3.94
CA LEU A 114 6.15 15.82 -4.38
C LEU A 114 5.66 16.32 -5.73
N LYS A 115 5.62 17.62 -5.91
CA LYS A 115 5.26 18.30 -7.15
C LYS A 115 6.40 18.27 -8.17
N SER A 116 7.58 18.63 -7.70
CA SER A 116 8.84 18.70 -8.41
C SER A 116 9.93 18.71 -7.34
N ASP A 117 11.18 18.86 -7.71
CA ASP A 117 12.34 18.90 -6.84
C ASP A 117 12.07 19.28 -5.37
N ASP A 118 11.72 18.30 -4.54
CA ASP A 118 11.53 18.41 -3.10
C ASP A 118 10.36 19.30 -2.61
N GLU A 119 9.53 19.82 -3.52
CA GLU A 119 8.33 20.58 -3.12
C GLU A 119 7.16 19.64 -2.81
N VAL A 120 6.70 19.64 -1.57
CA VAL A 120 5.55 18.84 -1.12
C VAL A 120 4.25 19.38 -1.70
N SER A 121 3.50 18.55 -2.42
CA SER A 121 2.17 18.89 -2.92
C SER A 121 1.06 18.42 -1.98
N ASN A 122 1.16 17.20 -1.49
CA ASN A 122 0.16 16.58 -0.63
C ASN A 122 0.83 15.68 0.42
N VAL A 123 0.22 15.64 1.60
CA VAL A 123 0.55 14.67 2.65
C VAL A 123 -0.72 13.93 3.02
N VAL A 124 -0.68 12.61 2.88
CA VAL A 124 -1.77 11.73 3.32
C VAL A 124 -1.35 11.07 4.62
N THR A 125 -2.05 11.40 5.69
CA THR A 125 -1.80 10.79 6.99
C THR A 125 -2.33 9.37 7.03
N TYR A 126 -1.58 8.50 7.68
CA TYR A 126 -2.02 7.12 7.91
C TYR A 126 -3.25 7.13 8.82
N LYS A 127 -4.28 6.39 8.41
CA LYS A 127 -5.45 6.09 9.25
C LYS A 127 -5.68 4.58 9.23
N SER A 128 -5.96 4.06 10.38
CA SER A 128 -6.41 2.68 10.50
C SER A 128 -7.89 2.52 10.13
#